data_9a97b7ff1eb6983ad5e288e879b5eb69
#
_entry.id   9a97b7ff1eb6983ad5e288e879b5eb69
#
_cell.length_a   1.000
_cell.length_b   1.000
_cell.length_c   1.000
_cell.angle_alpha   90.00
_cell.angle_beta   90.00
_cell.angle_gamma   90.00
#
_symmetry.space_group_name_H-M   'P 1'
#
loop_
_entity.id
_entity.type
_entity.pdbx_description
1 polymer ?
#
loop_
_entity_poly.entity_id
_entity_poly.type
_entity_poly.pdbx_seq_one_letter_code
_entity_poly.pdbx_strand_id
1 'polypeptide(L)'
;MGISWQRRRKEVRKNEIIRTKEYFEEFFHKVITEEMIRDAVHLNNQIRMSLKSLCELMKLDPAPVLGEDIQKMVQGSKYRFDFATTPAIVKEVRERILREYEEGKHLGKRPRILVTGCPIGGDSLKVIRAIENNGGVVVAIENCSGVRTLANPVEEDTDDIYEAIARKYLSTGCSIMTPNDNRIDLIGEIIDEYHVDGVVEMILTGCHSTGAESIYIRKFVTEEKHLPYMAIDTDYSTADQAQISTRLEAFLEMIQPGEESRVDINYCYKIVLNGITQKKTAKEILEETWKYTGIPLGIRVDIEGSEEWFGTEKETIDKREEQRLERAFPEG
;
A
#
# COMPACT_ATOMS: atom_id res chain seq x y z
N MET A 1 -27.24 -34.73 -1.43
CA MET A 1 -26.98 -33.43 -0.78
C MET A 1 -25.49 -33.11 -0.96
N GLY A 2 -25.13 -32.15 -1.82
CA GLY A 2 -23.74 -31.78 -2.05
C GLY A 2 -23.17 -31.03 -0.86
N ILE A 3 -22.03 -31.50 -0.34
CA ILE A 3 -21.23 -30.76 0.62
C ILE A 3 -20.88 -29.43 -0.04
N SER A 4 -21.16 -28.29 0.61
CA SER A 4 -20.82 -26.99 0.04
C SER A 4 -19.31 -26.95 -0.29
N TRP A 5 -18.92 -26.31 -1.40
CA TRP A 5 -17.53 -26.19 -1.84
C TRP A 5 -16.61 -25.68 -0.73
N GLN A 6 -17.06 -24.73 0.07
CA GLN A 6 -16.32 -24.19 1.22
C GLN A 6 -16.07 -25.26 2.31
N ARG A 7 -17.06 -26.09 2.63
CA ARG A 7 -16.88 -27.19 3.60
C ARG A 7 -15.85 -28.21 3.12
N ARG A 8 -15.89 -28.56 1.83
CA ARG A 8 -14.92 -29.49 1.22
C ARG A 8 -13.48 -28.93 1.26
N ARG A 9 -13.30 -27.65 0.99
CA ARG A 9 -11.96 -27.00 1.07
C ARG A 9 -11.40 -27.06 2.50
N LYS A 10 -12.23 -26.79 3.52
CA LYS A 10 -11.81 -26.87 4.94
C LYS A 10 -11.39 -28.30 5.31
N GLU A 11 -12.17 -29.30 4.94
CA GLU A 11 -11.90 -30.69 5.25
C GLU A 11 -10.60 -31.17 4.58
N VAL A 12 -10.38 -30.86 3.31
CA VAL A 12 -9.14 -31.19 2.61
C VAL A 12 -7.95 -30.52 3.30
N ARG A 13 -8.05 -29.24 3.63
CA ARG A 13 -6.95 -28.51 4.28
C ARG A 13 -6.63 -29.06 5.67
N LYS A 14 -7.66 -29.38 6.46
CA LYS A 14 -7.52 -30.02 7.77
C LYS A 14 -6.78 -31.36 7.66
N ASN A 15 -7.20 -32.20 6.73
CA ASN A 15 -6.57 -33.52 6.52
C ASN A 15 -5.11 -33.40 6.10
N GLU A 16 -4.75 -32.40 5.28
CA GLU A 16 -3.34 -32.16 4.92
C GLU A 16 -2.51 -31.66 6.11
N ILE A 17 -3.09 -30.92 7.04
CA ILE A 17 -2.39 -30.53 8.29
C ILE A 17 -2.12 -31.77 9.16
N ILE A 18 -3.12 -32.64 9.33
CA ILE A 18 -2.97 -33.88 10.10
C ILE A 18 -1.91 -34.77 9.45
N ARG A 19 -1.98 -34.97 8.14
CA ARG A 19 -1.01 -35.76 7.38
C ARG A 19 0.41 -35.20 7.48
N THR A 20 0.56 -33.87 7.47
CA THR A 20 1.86 -33.22 7.67
C THR A 20 2.42 -33.51 9.06
N LYS A 21 1.56 -33.46 10.10
CA LYS A 21 1.92 -33.85 11.46
C LYS A 21 2.42 -35.29 11.52
N GLU A 22 1.65 -36.25 10.98
CA GLU A 22 1.99 -37.67 10.95
C GLU A 22 3.33 -37.91 10.24
N TYR A 23 3.58 -37.24 9.11
CA TYR A 23 4.86 -37.28 8.40
C TYR A 23 6.02 -36.80 9.28
N PHE A 24 5.86 -35.72 10.03
CA PHE A 24 6.89 -35.24 10.94
C PHE A 24 7.11 -36.17 12.12
N GLU A 25 6.07 -36.77 12.66
CA GLU A 25 6.19 -37.78 13.75
C GLU A 25 7.03 -39.00 13.27
N GLU A 26 6.76 -39.50 12.08
CA GLU A 26 7.51 -40.60 11.47
C GLU A 26 8.96 -40.17 11.18
N PHE A 27 9.19 -39.04 10.53
CA PHE A 27 10.52 -38.59 10.12
C PHE A 27 11.45 -38.27 11.32
N PHE A 28 10.93 -37.64 12.34
CA PHE A 28 11.71 -37.24 13.52
C PHE A 28 11.66 -38.27 14.65
N HIS A 29 10.90 -39.34 14.52
CA HIS A 29 10.63 -40.31 15.56
C HIS A 29 10.16 -39.67 16.88
N LYS A 30 9.23 -38.70 16.79
CA LYS A 30 8.68 -37.90 17.89
C LYS A 30 7.16 -37.90 17.81
N VAL A 31 6.52 -37.97 18.96
CA VAL A 31 5.05 -37.78 19.04
C VAL A 31 4.75 -36.29 19.18
N ILE A 32 3.84 -35.78 18.36
CA ILE A 32 3.32 -34.42 18.44
C ILE A 32 1.89 -34.48 18.99
N THR A 33 1.73 -34.15 20.27
CA THR A 33 0.43 -34.17 20.92
C THR A 33 -0.42 -32.96 20.51
N GLU A 34 -1.74 -33.06 20.69
CA GLU A 34 -2.63 -31.92 20.45
C GLU A 34 -2.31 -30.76 21.39
N GLU A 35 -1.93 -31.02 22.64
CA GLU A 35 -1.49 -30.02 23.59
C GLU A 35 -0.29 -29.22 23.05
N MET A 36 0.73 -29.90 22.54
CA MET A 36 1.89 -29.23 21.91
C MET A 36 1.48 -28.34 20.73
N ILE A 37 0.48 -28.75 19.95
CA ILE A 37 -0.04 -27.92 18.86
C ILE A 37 -0.78 -26.71 19.39
N ARG A 38 -1.60 -26.84 20.43
CA ARG A 38 -2.29 -25.72 21.09
C ARG A 38 -1.30 -24.73 21.70
N ASP A 39 -0.27 -25.16 22.37
CA ASP A 39 0.80 -24.32 22.90
C ASP A 39 1.51 -23.54 21.77
N ALA A 40 1.83 -24.22 20.68
CA ALA A 40 2.43 -23.59 19.51
C ALA A 40 1.49 -22.58 18.86
N VAL A 41 0.19 -22.84 18.77
CA VAL A 41 -0.82 -21.91 18.28
C VAL A 41 -0.90 -20.69 19.18
N HIS A 42 -0.98 -20.89 20.50
CA HIS A 42 -1.01 -19.80 21.49
C HIS A 42 0.20 -18.86 21.34
N LEU A 43 1.41 -19.43 21.34
CA LEU A 43 2.63 -18.64 21.16
C LEU A 43 2.64 -17.89 19.82
N ASN A 44 2.28 -18.55 18.73
CA ASN A 44 2.22 -17.90 17.41
C ASN A 44 1.17 -16.80 17.33
N ASN A 45 0.03 -16.96 18.02
CA ASN A 45 -0.97 -15.89 18.11
C ASN A 45 -0.45 -14.69 18.91
N GLN A 46 0.23 -14.92 20.04
CA GLN A 46 0.88 -13.85 20.80
C GLN A 46 1.87 -13.06 19.92
N ILE A 47 2.70 -13.77 19.13
CA ILE A 47 3.63 -13.13 18.20
C ILE A 47 2.89 -12.33 17.14
N ARG A 48 1.86 -12.90 16.50
CA ARG A 48 1.05 -12.19 15.49
C ARG A 48 0.41 -10.92 16.05
N MET A 49 -0.21 -11.03 17.23
CA MET A 49 -0.87 -9.90 17.87
C MET A 49 0.13 -8.81 18.28
N SER A 50 1.30 -9.18 18.79
CA SER A 50 2.35 -8.21 19.12
C SER A 50 2.84 -7.47 17.87
N LEU A 51 3.14 -8.17 16.79
CA LEU A 51 3.55 -7.55 15.53
C LEU A 51 2.44 -6.72 14.90
N LYS A 52 1.18 -7.17 14.99
CA LYS A 52 0.02 -6.38 14.54
C LYS A 52 -0.05 -5.07 15.32
N SER A 53 0.07 -5.12 16.65
CA SER A 53 0.04 -3.91 17.48
C SER A 53 1.17 -2.91 17.17
N LEU A 54 2.32 -3.40 16.67
CA LEU A 54 3.39 -2.55 16.18
C LEU A 54 3.00 -1.87 14.86
N CYS A 55 2.44 -2.63 13.90
CA CYS A 55 1.93 -2.07 12.64
C CYS A 55 0.84 -1.02 12.91
N GLU A 56 -0.01 -1.24 13.89
CA GLU A 56 -1.11 -0.33 14.25
C GLU A 56 -0.63 1.05 14.77
N LEU A 57 0.63 1.20 15.17
CA LEU A 57 1.21 2.52 15.45
C LEU A 57 1.14 3.45 14.22
N MET A 58 1.18 2.87 13.02
CA MET A 58 1.11 3.63 11.78
C MET A 58 -0.29 4.19 11.47
N LYS A 59 -1.30 3.88 12.29
CA LYS A 59 -2.61 4.55 12.26
C LYS A 59 -2.56 5.97 12.85
N LEU A 60 -1.54 6.28 13.66
CA LEU A 60 -1.32 7.64 14.16
C LEU A 60 -1.02 8.60 13.01
N ASP A 61 -1.55 9.81 13.10
CA ASP A 61 -1.32 10.89 12.13
C ASP A 61 -0.89 12.16 12.88
N PRO A 62 0.32 12.65 12.64
CA PRO A 62 1.37 12.14 11.75
C PRO A 62 1.92 10.77 12.14
N ALA A 63 2.48 10.02 11.16
CA ALA A 63 3.07 8.71 11.42
C ALA A 63 4.29 8.83 12.36
N PRO A 64 4.45 7.92 13.34
CA PRO A 64 5.52 8.03 14.34
C PRO A 64 6.90 7.71 13.79
N VAL A 65 7.00 6.76 12.85
CA VAL A 65 8.25 6.24 12.27
C VAL A 65 8.07 5.91 10.79
N LEU A 66 9.16 5.61 10.08
CA LEU A 66 9.11 5.15 8.70
C LEU A 66 8.50 3.75 8.59
N GLY A 67 7.73 3.52 7.54
CA GLY A 67 7.18 2.19 7.23
C GLY A 67 8.27 1.17 6.91
N GLU A 68 9.42 1.61 6.34
CA GLU A 68 10.59 0.75 6.17
C GLU A 68 11.07 0.14 7.49
N ASP A 69 11.09 0.92 8.58
CA ASP A 69 11.54 0.44 9.88
C ASP A 69 10.54 -0.56 10.48
N ILE A 70 9.25 -0.29 10.38
CA ILE A 70 8.21 -1.27 10.75
C ILE A 70 8.36 -2.57 9.96
N GLN A 71 8.55 -2.49 8.63
CA GLN A 71 8.73 -3.66 7.79
C GLN A 71 9.97 -4.47 8.15
N LYS A 72 11.10 -3.82 8.41
CA LYS A 72 12.33 -4.48 8.88
C LYS A 72 12.11 -5.24 10.18
N MET A 73 11.36 -4.66 11.12
CA MET A 73 11.05 -5.31 12.40
C MET A 73 10.12 -6.50 12.22
N VAL A 74 9.03 -6.34 11.47
CA VAL A 74 8.07 -7.43 11.19
C VAL A 74 8.75 -8.58 10.46
N GLN A 75 9.55 -8.27 9.45
CA GLN A 75 10.26 -9.29 8.69
C GLN A 75 11.40 -9.93 9.51
N GLY A 76 12.20 -9.12 10.17
CA GLY A 76 13.33 -9.59 10.99
C GLY A 76 12.89 -10.52 12.12
N SER A 77 11.71 -10.32 12.69
CA SER A 77 11.14 -11.17 13.73
C SER A 77 10.96 -12.63 13.27
N LYS A 78 10.73 -12.86 11.97
CA LYS A 78 10.52 -14.21 11.39
C LYS A 78 11.81 -15.04 11.29
N TYR A 79 12.98 -14.40 11.41
CA TYR A 79 14.29 -15.04 11.31
C TYR A 79 15.02 -15.19 12.66
N ARG A 80 14.31 -14.99 13.75
CA ARG A 80 14.87 -15.16 15.08
C ARG A 80 14.80 -16.64 15.51
N PHE A 81 15.89 -17.18 16.06
CA PHE A 81 15.90 -18.51 16.66
C PHE A 81 15.06 -18.57 17.92
N ASP A 82 15.18 -17.55 18.78
CA ASP A 82 14.38 -17.38 19.98
C ASP A 82 13.15 -16.51 19.70
N PHE A 83 12.23 -17.05 18.89
CA PHE A 83 11.02 -16.34 18.48
C PHE A 83 10.02 -16.15 19.64
N ALA A 84 10.12 -16.94 20.71
CA ALA A 84 9.27 -16.81 21.90
C ALA A 84 9.46 -15.47 22.62
N THR A 85 10.62 -14.84 22.50
CA THR A 85 10.89 -13.51 23.07
C THR A 85 10.34 -12.35 22.25
N THR A 86 9.86 -12.61 21.04
CA THR A 86 9.36 -11.57 20.13
C THR A 86 8.29 -10.67 20.72
N PRO A 87 7.25 -11.18 21.44
CA PRO A 87 6.23 -10.32 22.03
C PRO A 87 6.78 -9.31 23.04
N ALA A 88 7.75 -9.72 23.86
CA ALA A 88 8.37 -8.85 24.85
C ALA A 88 9.19 -7.73 24.20
N ILE A 89 9.99 -8.06 23.19
CA ILE A 89 10.80 -7.09 22.44
C ILE A 89 9.90 -6.10 21.70
N VAL A 90 8.86 -6.60 21.02
CA VAL A 90 7.92 -5.74 20.29
C VAL A 90 7.21 -4.78 21.26
N LYS A 91 6.82 -5.25 22.44
CA LYS A 91 6.22 -4.41 23.47
C LYS A 91 7.15 -3.26 23.89
N GLU A 92 8.41 -3.57 24.17
CA GLU A 92 9.41 -2.56 24.56
C GLU A 92 9.61 -1.50 23.45
N VAL A 93 9.77 -1.95 22.21
CA VAL A 93 9.94 -1.03 21.07
C VAL A 93 8.69 -0.18 20.86
N ARG A 94 7.51 -0.78 20.93
CA ARG A 94 6.23 -0.07 20.79
C ARG A 94 6.07 1.01 21.89
N GLU A 95 6.37 0.68 23.14
CA GLU A 95 6.32 1.64 24.25
C GLU A 95 7.33 2.79 24.08
N ARG A 96 8.52 2.51 23.54
CA ARG A 96 9.51 3.53 23.20
C ARG A 96 9.00 4.48 22.12
N ILE A 97 8.47 3.94 21.02
CA ILE A 97 7.92 4.74 19.91
C ILE A 97 6.78 5.63 20.43
N LEU A 98 5.89 5.11 21.26
CA LEU A 98 4.79 5.89 21.83
C LEU A 98 5.27 7.04 22.72
N ARG A 99 6.25 6.80 23.60
CA ARG A 99 6.84 7.87 24.42
C ARG A 99 7.49 8.95 23.55
N GLU A 100 8.26 8.54 22.54
CA GLU A 100 8.88 9.47 21.61
C GLU A 100 7.82 10.29 20.82
N TYR A 101 6.72 9.65 20.45
CA TYR A 101 5.61 10.32 19.80
C TYR A 101 4.94 11.36 20.71
N GLU A 102 4.70 11.03 21.99
CA GLU A 102 4.17 11.96 23.00
C GLU A 102 5.12 13.15 23.26
N GLU A 103 6.42 12.96 23.08
CA GLU A 103 7.43 14.03 23.11
C GLU A 103 7.46 14.88 21.81
N GLY A 104 6.58 14.63 20.86
CA GLY A 104 6.48 15.33 19.57
C GLY A 104 7.44 14.84 18.50
N LYS A 105 8.08 13.67 18.68
CA LYS A 105 8.95 13.06 17.67
C LYS A 105 8.10 12.23 16.70
N HIS A 106 7.82 12.78 15.56
CA HIS A 106 7.07 12.15 14.46
C HIS A 106 7.50 12.70 13.11
N LEU A 107 7.04 12.07 12.01
CA LEU A 107 7.49 12.40 10.65
C LEU A 107 6.90 13.70 10.06
N GLY A 108 5.96 14.34 10.76
CA GLY A 108 5.15 15.40 10.18
C GLY A 108 4.09 14.85 9.21
N LYS A 109 3.29 15.75 8.62
CA LYS A 109 2.22 15.36 7.70
C LYS A 109 2.81 14.96 6.35
N ARG A 110 2.44 13.78 5.86
CA ARG A 110 2.92 13.19 4.59
C ARG A 110 1.79 12.41 3.93
N PRO A 111 1.80 12.22 2.58
CA PRO A 111 0.93 11.26 1.92
C PRO A 111 1.08 9.86 2.51
N ARG A 112 -0.03 9.26 2.89
CA ARG A 112 -0.12 7.96 3.56
C ARG A 112 -0.34 6.86 2.53
N ILE A 113 0.66 6.03 2.33
CA ILE A 113 0.68 5.04 1.24
C ILE A 113 0.52 3.62 1.78
N LEU A 114 -0.44 2.89 1.19
CA LEU A 114 -0.52 1.44 1.32
C LEU A 114 0.34 0.80 0.22
N VAL A 115 1.28 -0.08 0.60
CA VAL A 115 1.99 -0.94 -0.34
C VAL A 115 1.40 -2.34 -0.29
N THR A 116 0.92 -2.85 -1.43
CA THR A 116 0.36 -4.20 -1.57
C THR A 116 1.13 -5.04 -2.60
N GLY A 117 0.77 -6.29 -2.81
CA GLY A 117 1.30 -7.15 -3.87
C GLY A 117 2.24 -8.26 -3.41
N CYS A 118 3.40 -8.35 -4.05
CA CYS A 118 4.39 -9.39 -3.78
C CYS A 118 5.13 -9.18 -2.44
N PRO A 119 5.76 -10.25 -1.87
CA PRO A 119 6.59 -10.13 -0.68
C PRO A 119 7.72 -9.12 -0.86
N ILE A 120 7.97 -8.32 0.17
CA ILE A 120 9.00 -7.27 0.19
C ILE A 120 10.02 -7.58 1.28
N GLY A 121 11.31 -7.57 0.90
CA GLY A 121 12.44 -7.76 1.80
C GLY A 121 13.76 -7.62 1.06
N GLY A 122 14.86 -7.37 1.78
CA GLY A 122 16.16 -7.13 1.14
C GLY A 122 16.13 -5.96 0.16
N ASP A 123 16.60 -6.17 -1.06
CA ASP A 123 16.68 -5.10 -2.07
C ASP A 123 15.30 -4.66 -2.59
N SER A 124 14.26 -5.48 -2.45
CA SER A 124 12.90 -5.07 -2.80
C SER A 124 12.30 -4.00 -1.87
N LEU A 125 12.95 -3.66 -0.76
CA LEU A 125 12.64 -2.47 0.04
C LEU A 125 12.81 -1.15 -0.75
N LYS A 126 13.45 -1.19 -1.92
CA LYS A 126 13.63 -0.03 -2.81
C LYS A 126 12.32 0.72 -3.10
N VAL A 127 11.19 0.01 -3.22
CA VAL A 127 9.88 0.63 -3.45
C VAL A 127 9.44 1.46 -2.25
N ILE A 128 9.56 0.90 -1.03
CA ILE A 128 9.24 1.62 0.22
C ILE A 128 10.17 2.83 0.37
N ARG A 129 11.49 2.63 0.19
CA ARG A 129 12.48 3.72 0.27
C ARG A 129 12.20 4.83 -0.73
N ALA A 130 11.83 4.49 -1.95
CA ALA A 130 11.51 5.48 -2.97
C ALA A 130 10.28 6.31 -2.59
N ILE A 131 9.22 5.70 -2.02
CA ILE A 131 8.07 6.43 -1.48
C ILE A 131 8.51 7.39 -0.37
N GLU A 132 9.27 6.90 0.60
CA GLU A 132 9.64 7.66 1.81
C GLU A 132 10.68 8.75 1.54
N ASN A 133 11.61 8.52 0.62
CA ASN A 133 12.59 9.51 0.18
C ASN A 133 11.97 10.65 -0.65
N ASN A 134 10.85 10.39 -1.35
CA ASN A 134 10.10 11.38 -2.10
C ASN A 134 8.97 12.04 -1.28
N GLY A 135 9.04 11.95 0.06
CA GLY A 135 8.16 12.68 0.96
C GLY A 135 6.86 11.99 1.37
N GLY A 136 6.59 10.77 0.89
CA GLY A 136 5.49 9.94 1.38
C GLY A 136 5.81 9.23 2.70
N VAL A 137 4.86 8.47 3.24
CA VAL A 137 5.07 7.53 4.33
C VAL A 137 4.29 6.24 4.05
N VAL A 138 4.94 5.09 4.14
CA VAL A 138 4.27 3.79 4.00
C VAL A 138 3.63 3.42 5.34
N VAL A 139 2.30 3.53 5.41
CA VAL A 139 1.57 3.29 6.66
C VAL A 139 1.13 1.84 6.85
N ALA A 140 1.02 1.08 5.76
CA ALA A 140 0.72 -0.35 5.82
C ALA A 140 1.32 -1.10 4.63
N ILE A 141 1.62 -2.38 4.85
CA ILE A 141 2.12 -3.29 3.84
C ILE A 141 1.25 -4.54 3.83
N GLU A 142 0.40 -4.66 2.80
CA GLU A 142 -0.50 -5.79 2.61
C GLU A 142 0.14 -6.82 1.68
N ASN A 143 0.93 -7.72 2.23
CA ASN A 143 1.53 -8.85 1.50
C ASN A 143 1.93 -9.99 2.46
N CYS A 144 2.59 -11.03 1.96
CA CYS A 144 3.07 -12.16 2.77
C CYS A 144 4.13 -11.78 3.81
N SER A 145 4.78 -10.63 3.66
CA SER A 145 5.78 -10.12 4.61
C SER A 145 5.19 -9.17 5.65
N GLY A 146 3.99 -8.64 5.42
CA GLY A 146 3.33 -7.61 6.20
C GLY A 146 2.03 -8.07 6.88
N VAL A 147 1.03 -7.19 6.90
CA VAL A 147 -0.22 -7.30 7.67
C VAL A 147 -1.05 -8.53 7.29
N ARG A 148 -1.03 -8.97 6.02
CA ARG A 148 -1.80 -10.14 5.55
C ARG A 148 -1.61 -11.38 6.41
N THR A 149 -0.40 -11.66 6.87
CA THR A 149 -0.10 -12.84 7.71
C THR A 149 -0.43 -12.63 9.18
N LEU A 150 -0.52 -11.36 9.62
CA LEU A 150 -0.82 -10.97 10.99
C LEU A 150 -2.32 -10.82 11.24
N ALA A 151 -3.11 -10.63 10.18
CA ALA A 151 -4.55 -10.59 10.27
C ALA A 151 -5.11 -11.95 10.72
N ASN A 152 -6.21 -11.94 11.45
CA ASN A 152 -6.96 -13.13 11.87
C ASN A 152 -6.11 -14.20 12.58
N PRO A 153 -5.98 -14.20 13.90
CA PRO A 153 -5.29 -15.25 14.66
C PRO A 153 -6.02 -16.59 14.48
N VAL A 154 -5.38 -17.69 14.85
CA VAL A 154 -6.03 -19.00 14.97
C VAL A 154 -6.96 -18.94 16.17
N GLU A 155 -8.18 -19.43 16.03
CA GLU A 155 -9.12 -19.58 17.14
C GLU A 155 -8.58 -20.62 18.14
N GLU A 156 -8.40 -20.22 19.40
CA GLU A 156 -7.81 -21.07 20.43
C GLU A 156 -8.87 -21.82 21.23
N ASP A 157 -10.03 -21.17 21.48
CA ASP A 157 -11.16 -21.75 22.20
C ASP A 157 -12.05 -22.56 21.24
N THR A 158 -11.55 -23.74 20.87
CA THR A 158 -12.17 -24.63 19.91
C THR A 158 -11.94 -26.10 20.26
N ASP A 159 -12.95 -26.94 19.97
CA ASP A 159 -12.85 -28.39 20.14
C ASP A 159 -11.94 -29.03 19.05
N ASP A 160 -11.72 -28.35 17.92
CA ASP A 160 -10.96 -28.87 16.78
C ASP A 160 -9.89 -27.87 16.32
N ILE A 161 -8.72 -27.98 16.93
CA ILE A 161 -7.58 -27.09 16.63
C ILE A 161 -7.10 -27.20 15.17
N TYR A 162 -7.22 -28.37 14.56
CA TYR A 162 -6.82 -28.57 13.16
C TYR A 162 -7.75 -27.84 12.21
N GLU A 163 -9.06 -27.84 12.50
CA GLU A 163 -10.01 -27.06 11.72
C GLU A 163 -9.77 -25.56 11.90
N ALA A 164 -9.47 -25.10 13.11
CA ALA A 164 -9.17 -23.69 13.39
C ALA A 164 -7.93 -23.22 12.62
N ILE A 165 -6.86 -24.03 12.61
CA ILE A 165 -5.67 -23.76 11.80
C ILE A 165 -6.03 -23.73 10.30
N ALA A 166 -6.80 -24.71 9.80
CA ALA A 166 -7.22 -24.75 8.41
C ALA A 166 -8.03 -23.50 8.03
N ARG A 167 -8.93 -23.05 8.88
CA ARG A 167 -9.77 -21.85 8.70
C ARG A 167 -8.89 -20.59 8.60
N LYS A 168 -7.93 -20.43 9.51
CA LYS A 168 -6.96 -19.32 9.48
C LYS A 168 -6.23 -19.24 8.14
N TYR A 169 -5.65 -20.35 7.66
CA TYR A 169 -4.89 -20.34 6.43
C TYR A 169 -5.76 -20.22 5.16
N LEU A 170 -7.00 -20.66 5.20
CA LEU A 170 -7.96 -20.45 4.11
C LEU A 170 -8.51 -19.02 4.05
N SER A 171 -8.49 -18.29 5.16
CA SER A 171 -8.85 -16.87 5.18
C SER A 171 -7.73 -15.92 4.76
N THR A 172 -6.51 -16.43 4.57
CA THR A 172 -5.40 -15.59 4.11
C THR A 172 -5.55 -15.27 2.64
N GLY A 173 -5.70 -13.99 2.30
CA GLY A 173 -5.87 -13.50 0.94
C GLY A 173 -4.57 -13.64 0.13
N CYS A 174 -4.39 -14.75 -0.59
CA CYS A 174 -3.23 -14.99 -1.44
C CYS A 174 -3.65 -14.97 -2.92
N SER A 175 -2.84 -14.40 -3.79
CA SER A 175 -3.13 -14.27 -5.23
C SER A 175 -3.33 -15.60 -5.98
N ILE A 176 -2.99 -16.74 -5.37
CA ILE A 176 -3.29 -18.08 -5.90
C ILE A 176 -4.68 -18.60 -5.48
N MET A 177 -5.37 -17.90 -4.58
CA MET A 177 -6.71 -18.29 -4.11
C MET A 177 -7.76 -17.78 -5.08
N THR A 178 -8.83 -18.58 -5.28
CA THR A 178 -9.98 -18.18 -6.10
C THR A 178 -11.26 -18.74 -5.48
N PRO A 179 -12.26 -17.90 -5.19
CA PRO A 179 -12.22 -16.44 -5.16
C PRO A 179 -11.29 -15.92 -4.06
N ASN A 180 -10.82 -14.66 -4.15
CA ASN A 180 -9.90 -14.04 -3.19
C ASN A 180 -10.49 -12.75 -2.58
N ASP A 181 -11.78 -12.77 -2.28
CA ASP A 181 -12.52 -11.64 -1.70
C ASP A 181 -11.89 -11.19 -0.38
N ASN A 182 -11.38 -12.13 0.42
CA ASN A 182 -10.67 -11.85 1.67
C ASN A 182 -9.51 -10.85 1.52
N ARG A 183 -8.85 -10.79 0.35
CA ARG A 183 -7.79 -9.83 0.09
C ARG A 183 -8.34 -8.44 -0.16
N ILE A 184 -9.42 -8.35 -0.92
CA ILE A 184 -10.11 -7.08 -1.20
C ILE A 184 -10.67 -6.50 0.10
N ASP A 185 -11.33 -7.33 0.92
CA ASP A 185 -11.86 -6.93 2.22
C ASP A 185 -10.75 -6.37 3.12
N LEU A 186 -9.62 -7.09 3.25
CA LEU A 186 -8.48 -6.65 4.05
C LEU A 186 -7.86 -5.35 3.53
N ILE A 187 -7.74 -5.18 2.22
CA ILE A 187 -7.25 -3.92 1.61
C ILE A 187 -8.21 -2.79 1.95
N GLY A 188 -9.52 -3.03 1.88
CA GLY A 188 -10.55 -2.07 2.25
C GLY A 188 -10.46 -1.62 3.71
N GLU A 189 -10.34 -2.59 4.63
CA GLU A 189 -10.14 -2.31 6.06
C GLU A 189 -8.88 -1.49 6.31
N ILE A 190 -7.76 -1.84 5.68
CA ILE A 190 -6.50 -1.09 5.82
C ILE A 190 -6.64 0.33 5.29
N ILE A 191 -7.26 0.53 4.13
CA ILE A 191 -7.48 1.87 3.56
C ILE A 191 -8.21 2.76 4.55
N ASP A 192 -9.29 2.26 5.13
CA ASP A 192 -10.14 3.02 6.05
C ASP A 192 -9.45 3.26 7.40
N GLU A 193 -8.87 2.22 8.01
CA GLU A 193 -8.27 2.30 9.34
C GLU A 193 -6.95 3.09 9.40
N TYR A 194 -6.16 3.04 8.32
CA TYR A 194 -4.87 3.73 8.25
C TYR A 194 -4.95 5.07 7.52
N HIS A 195 -6.15 5.51 7.12
CA HIS A 195 -6.35 6.77 6.41
C HIS A 195 -5.42 6.90 5.20
N VAL A 196 -5.49 5.92 4.30
CA VAL A 196 -4.62 5.83 3.13
C VAL A 196 -4.99 6.85 2.08
N ASP A 197 -4.00 7.60 1.58
CA ASP A 197 -4.18 8.59 0.52
C ASP A 197 -3.91 8.02 -0.88
N GLY A 198 -3.19 6.89 -0.97
CA GLY A 198 -2.89 6.23 -2.24
C GLY A 198 -2.35 4.82 -2.07
N VAL A 199 -2.49 4.01 -3.12
CA VAL A 199 -2.09 2.60 -3.11
C VAL A 199 -1.03 2.33 -4.17
N VAL A 200 0.08 1.72 -3.76
CA VAL A 200 1.13 1.22 -4.64
C VAL A 200 1.14 -0.30 -4.59
N GLU A 201 0.90 -0.94 -5.73
CA GLU A 201 0.99 -2.40 -5.85
C GLU A 201 2.32 -2.81 -6.49
N MET A 202 3.10 -3.61 -5.76
CA MET A 202 4.35 -4.18 -6.24
C MET A 202 4.09 -5.55 -6.86
N ILE A 203 4.43 -5.70 -8.14
CA ILE A 203 4.30 -6.94 -8.91
C ILE A 203 5.70 -7.40 -9.27
N LEU A 204 6.06 -8.64 -8.90
CA LEU A 204 7.32 -9.22 -9.36
C LEU A 204 7.20 -9.59 -10.84
N THR A 205 8.19 -9.20 -11.63
CA THR A 205 8.29 -9.49 -13.06
C THR A 205 8.11 -11.00 -13.30
N GLY A 206 7.13 -11.33 -14.12
CA GLY A 206 6.76 -12.73 -14.43
C GLY A 206 5.84 -13.40 -13.40
N CYS A 207 5.40 -12.71 -12.34
CA CYS A 207 4.42 -13.26 -11.40
C CYS A 207 3.00 -13.15 -11.96
N HIS A 208 2.56 -14.17 -12.69
CA HIS A 208 1.26 -14.17 -13.36
C HIS A 208 0.06 -14.07 -12.39
N SER A 209 0.14 -14.71 -11.23
CA SER A 209 -0.97 -14.70 -10.27
C SER A 209 -1.22 -13.29 -9.69
N THR A 210 -0.16 -12.59 -9.28
CA THR A 210 -0.28 -11.22 -8.77
C THR A 210 -0.63 -10.25 -9.91
N GLY A 211 -0.03 -10.41 -11.09
CA GLY A 211 -0.31 -9.57 -12.25
C GLY A 211 -1.77 -9.68 -12.73
N ALA A 212 -2.36 -10.88 -12.72
CA ALA A 212 -3.77 -11.05 -13.06
C ALA A 212 -4.71 -10.44 -12.01
N GLU A 213 -4.37 -10.58 -10.72
CA GLU A 213 -5.17 -10.09 -9.62
C GLU A 213 -5.13 -8.55 -9.51
N SER A 214 -4.05 -7.91 -9.95
CA SER A 214 -3.88 -6.46 -9.89
C SER A 214 -5.00 -5.68 -10.60
N ILE A 215 -5.65 -6.29 -11.60
CA ILE A 215 -6.81 -5.71 -12.28
C ILE A 215 -7.97 -5.48 -11.30
N TYR A 216 -8.24 -6.46 -10.45
CA TYR A 216 -9.32 -6.39 -9.45
C TYR A 216 -8.98 -5.39 -8.35
N ILE A 217 -7.73 -5.41 -7.88
CA ILE A 217 -7.26 -4.47 -6.84
C ILE A 217 -7.32 -3.04 -7.35
N ARG A 218 -6.82 -2.78 -8.58
CA ARG A 218 -6.90 -1.46 -9.20
C ARG A 218 -8.34 -0.99 -9.28
N LYS A 219 -9.26 -1.84 -9.77
CA LYS A 219 -10.67 -1.49 -9.90
C LYS A 219 -11.28 -1.13 -8.54
N PHE A 220 -11.07 -1.95 -7.52
CA PHE A 220 -11.54 -1.69 -6.17
C PHE A 220 -11.00 -0.36 -5.63
N VAL A 221 -9.70 -0.12 -5.73
CA VAL A 221 -9.06 1.11 -5.22
C VAL A 221 -9.54 2.36 -5.96
N THR A 222 -9.63 2.31 -7.29
CA THR A 222 -9.94 3.50 -8.09
C THR A 222 -11.44 3.76 -8.21
N GLU A 223 -12.29 2.71 -8.35
CA GLU A 223 -13.72 2.87 -8.61
C GLU A 223 -14.56 2.84 -7.33
N GLU A 224 -14.16 2.06 -6.30
CA GLU A 224 -14.93 1.94 -5.07
C GLU A 224 -14.36 2.81 -3.93
N LYS A 225 -13.03 2.85 -3.77
CA LYS A 225 -12.38 3.69 -2.74
C LYS A 225 -12.01 5.10 -3.24
N HIS A 226 -12.07 5.34 -4.56
CA HIS A 226 -11.75 6.63 -5.21
C HIS A 226 -10.34 7.16 -4.85
N LEU A 227 -9.38 6.26 -4.70
CA LEU A 227 -8.00 6.60 -4.38
C LEU A 227 -7.07 6.43 -5.58
N PRO A 228 -5.99 7.23 -5.65
CA PRO A 228 -4.90 7.01 -6.59
C PRO A 228 -4.29 5.62 -6.43
N TYR A 229 -3.99 4.97 -7.55
CA TYR A 229 -3.39 3.65 -7.60
C TYR A 229 -2.24 3.61 -8.61
N MET A 230 -1.13 3.00 -8.23
CA MET A 230 0.00 2.73 -9.12
C MET A 230 0.47 1.29 -9.00
N ALA A 231 0.60 0.58 -10.12
CA ALA A 231 1.28 -0.70 -10.18
C ALA A 231 2.74 -0.53 -10.63
N ILE A 232 3.64 -1.22 -9.96
CA ILE A 232 5.08 -1.24 -10.24
C ILE A 232 5.51 -2.67 -10.51
N ASP A 233 5.85 -2.97 -11.77
CA ASP A 233 6.54 -4.20 -12.14
C ASP A 233 8.02 -4.03 -11.82
N THR A 234 8.57 -4.94 -11.03
CA THR A 234 9.96 -4.89 -10.58
C THR A 234 10.48 -6.28 -10.22
N ASP A 235 11.76 -6.38 -9.96
CA ASP A 235 12.43 -7.60 -9.50
C ASP A 235 13.23 -7.33 -8.21
N TYR A 236 14.04 -8.28 -7.79
CA TYR A 236 14.90 -8.13 -6.60
C TYR A 236 16.25 -7.45 -6.89
N SER A 237 16.50 -6.98 -8.14
CA SER A 237 17.69 -6.19 -8.46
C SER A 237 17.49 -4.72 -8.08
N THR A 238 18.58 -3.97 -8.09
CA THR A 238 18.57 -2.51 -7.86
C THR A 238 18.62 -1.70 -9.15
N ALA A 239 18.59 -2.36 -10.31
CA ALA A 239 18.82 -1.73 -11.62
C ALA A 239 17.73 -0.72 -12.03
N ASP A 240 16.50 -0.90 -11.57
CA ASP A 240 15.33 -0.07 -11.88
C ASP A 240 15.03 1.00 -10.81
N GLN A 241 15.88 1.12 -9.79
CA GLN A 241 15.63 1.99 -8.63
C GLN A 241 15.38 3.46 -9.00
N ALA A 242 16.15 4.01 -9.93
CA ALA A 242 16.00 5.39 -10.37
C ALA A 242 14.66 5.60 -11.10
N GLN A 243 14.27 4.67 -11.99
CA GLN A 243 12.99 4.71 -12.70
C GLN A 243 11.80 4.62 -11.73
N ILE A 244 11.89 3.73 -10.74
CA ILE A 244 10.86 3.58 -9.69
C ILE A 244 10.74 4.89 -8.91
N SER A 245 11.86 5.50 -8.51
CA SER A 245 11.86 6.77 -7.76
C SER A 245 11.15 7.89 -8.53
N THR A 246 11.49 8.09 -9.81
CA THR A 246 10.85 9.14 -10.64
C THR A 246 9.33 8.91 -10.79
N ARG A 247 8.91 7.66 -10.97
CA ARG A 247 7.47 7.34 -11.08
C ARG A 247 6.72 7.59 -9.78
N LEU A 248 7.33 7.25 -8.65
CA LEU A 248 6.75 7.44 -7.33
C LEU A 248 6.72 8.91 -6.91
N GLU A 249 7.73 9.69 -7.28
CA GLU A 249 7.74 11.14 -7.12
C GLU A 249 6.50 11.77 -7.80
N ALA A 250 6.29 11.50 -9.08
CA ALA A 250 5.12 11.97 -9.81
C ALA A 250 3.79 11.48 -9.21
N PHE A 251 3.75 10.25 -8.69
CA PHE A 251 2.58 9.72 -8.01
C PHE A 251 2.26 10.46 -6.70
N LEU A 252 3.28 10.76 -5.91
CA LEU A 252 3.13 11.50 -4.67
C LEU A 252 2.74 12.96 -4.90
N GLU A 253 3.24 13.60 -5.95
CA GLU A 253 2.82 14.94 -6.38
C GLU A 253 1.32 14.99 -6.75
N MET A 254 0.78 13.93 -7.35
CA MET A 254 -0.66 13.84 -7.61
C MET A 254 -1.50 13.72 -6.33
N ILE A 255 -0.96 13.11 -5.28
CA ILE A 255 -1.64 12.92 -3.99
C ILE A 255 -1.56 14.18 -3.14
N GLN A 256 -0.44 14.88 -3.18
CA GLN A 256 -0.25 16.21 -2.59
C GLN A 256 -0.14 17.24 -3.70
N PRO A 257 -1.22 17.65 -4.32
CA PRO A 257 -1.15 18.88 -5.10
C PRO A 257 -0.67 19.96 -4.13
N GLY A 258 0.44 20.64 -4.48
CA GLY A 258 1.01 21.71 -3.67
C GLY A 258 -0.09 22.64 -3.15
N GLU A 259 0.13 23.38 -2.05
CA GLU A 259 -0.89 24.22 -1.39
C GLU A 259 -1.68 25.16 -2.35
N GLU A 260 -1.22 25.27 -3.60
CA GLU A 260 -1.82 26.06 -4.66
C GLU A 260 -2.83 25.33 -5.57
N SER A 261 -3.02 24.01 -5.50
CA SER A 261 -3.97 23.37 -6.42
C SER A 261 -4.68 22.12 -5.87
N ARG A 262 -5.74 22.31 -5.10
CA ARG A 262 -6.85 21.36 -5.04
C ARG A 262 -7.74 21.55 -6.28
N VAL A 263 -7.15 21.38 -7.47
CA VAL A 263 -7.87 21.47 -8.72
C VAL A 263 -8.37 20.08 -9.07
N ASP A 264 -9.67 19.87 -9.02
CA ASP A 264 -10.28 18.65 -9.55
C ASP A 264 -10.14 18.64 -11.07
N ILE A 265 -9.18 17.85 -11.58
CA ILE A 265 -8.93 17.71 -13.02
C ILE A 265 -10.18 17.24 -13.75
N ASN A 266 -11.01 16.39 -13.16
CA ASN A 266 -12.27 15.94 -13.77
C ASN A 266 -13.26 17.09 -13.90
N TYR A 267 -13.24 18.03 -12.96
CA TYR A 267 -14.05 19.23 -13.06
C TYR A 267 -13.52 20.20 -14.13
N CYS A 268 -12.20 20.32 -14.27
CA CYS A 268 -11.58 21.05 -15.37
C CYS A 268 -11.99 20.46 -16.73
N TYR A 269 -11.96 19.14 -16.86
CA TYR A 269 -12.46 18.46 -18.07
C TYR A 269 -13.93 18.77 -18.34
N LYS A 270 -14.78 18.82 -17.30
CA LYS A 270 -16.20 19.21 -17.48
C LYS A 270 -16.36 20.66 -17.94
N ILE A 271 -15.57 21.59 -17.43
CA ILE A 271 -15.57 22.98 -17.89
C ILE A 271 -15.22 23.04 -19.38
N VAL A 272 -14.15 22.38 -19.79
CA VAL A 272 -13.69 22.35 -21.18
C VAL A 272 -14.73 21.70 -22.11
N LEU A 273 -15.24 20.52 -21.76
CA LEU A 273 -16.25 19.82 -22.55
C LEU A 273 -17.56 20.61 -22.67
N ASN A 274 -18.02 21.20 -21.57
CA ASN A 274 -19.20 22.06 -21.57
C ASN A 274 -18.98 23.31 -22.42
N GLY A 275 -17.81 23.93 -22.32
CA GLY A 275 -17.43 25.08 -23.13
C GLY A 275 -17.46 24.77 -24.62
N ILE A 276 -16.88 23.65 -25.05
CA ILE A 276 -16.91 23.18 -26.45
C ILE A 276 -18.35 22.91 -26.88
N THR A 277 -19.14 22.21 -26.05
CA THR A 277 -20.54 21.87 -26.37
C THR A 277 -21.40 23.13 -26.51
N GLN A 278 -21.15 24.18 -25.72
CA GLN A 278 -21.83 25.47 -25.75
C GLN A 278 -21.24 26.42 -26.80
N LYS A 279 -20.25 25.97 -27.58
CA LYS A 279 -19.54 26.77 -28.58
C LYS A 279 -18.91 28.05 -28.02
N LYS A 280 -18.41 28.01 -26.76
CA LYS A 280 -17.62 29.09 -26.20
C LYS A 280 -16.28 29.23 -26.90
N THR A 281 -15.74 30.43 -26.90
CA THR A 281 -14.38 30.67 -27.42
C THR A 281 -13.32 30.06 -26.47
N ALA A 282 -12.12 29.79 -27.00
CA ALA A 282 -11.00 29.30 -26.17
C ALA A 282 -10.71 30.22 -24.99
N LYS A 283 -10.82 31.55 -25.19
CA LYS A 283 -10.64 32.55 -24.12
C LYS A 283 -11.66 32.38 -23.00
N GLU A 284 -12.93 32.23 -23.32
CA GLU A 284 -13.99 32.04 -22.32
C GLU A 284 -13.81 30.75 -21.53
N ILE A 285 -13.37 29.67 -22.18
CA ILE A 285 -13.09 28.39 -21.53
C ILE A 285 -11.89 28.53 -20.58
N LEU A 286 -10.83 29.20 -21.01
CA LEU A 286 -9.63 29.45 -20.20
C LEU A 286 -9.94 30.35 -18.99
N GLU A 287 -10.73 31.41 -19.17
CA GLU A 287 -11.16 32.29 -18.10
C GLU A 287 -12.04 31.56 -17.06
N GLU A 288 -12.92 30.67 -17.49
CA GLU A 288 -13.77 29.87 -16.61
C GLU A 288 -12.95 28.84 -15.83
N THR A 289 -11.99 28.19 -16.49
CA THR A 289 -11.05 27.26 -15.87
C THR A 289 -10.14 27.98 -14.89
N TRP A 290 -9.64 29.17 -15.21
CA TRP A 290 -8.86 30.00 -14.30
C TRP A 290 -9.65 30.44 -13.05
N LYS A 291 -10.89 30.90 -13.22
CA LYS A 291 -11.76 31.23 -12.09
C LYS A 291 -11.95 30.07 -11.11
N TYR A 292 -11.97 28.86 -11.64
CA TYR A 292 -12.08 27.67 -10.81
C TYR A 292 -10.76 27.24 -10.17
N THR A 293 -9.69 27.24 -10.93
CA THR A 293 -8.39 26.73 -10.49
C THR A 293 -7.57 27.74 -9.68
N GLY A 294 -7.81 29.03 -9.87
CA GLY A 294 -6.91 30.08 -9.43
C GLY A 294 -5.56 30.12 -10.15
N ILE A 295 -5.35 29.23 -11.15
CA ILE A 295 -4.09 29.10 -11.89
C ILE A 295 -4.25 29.85 -13.22
N PRO A 296 -3.41 30.86 -13.51
CA PRO A 296 -3.39 31.50 -14.83
C PRO A 296 -3.12 30.49 -15.93
N LEU A 297 -3.98 30.46 -16.93
CA LEU A 297 -3.90 29.54 -18.06
C LEU A 297 -3.84 30.31 -19.38
N GLY A 298 -3.05 29.82 -20.32
CA GLY A 298 -2.96 30.38 -21.64
C GLY A 298 -2.62 29.35 -22.70
N ILE A 299 -2.99 29.64 -23.93
CA ILE A 299 -2.62 28.87 -25.11
C ILE A 299 -1.83 29.77 -26.03
N ARG A 300 -0.63 29.35 -26.41
CA ARG A 300 0.18 29.98 -27.44
C ARG A 300 -0.09 29.25 -28.75
N VAL A 301 -0.52 29.97 -29.75
CA VAL A 301 -0.78 29.42 -31.10
C VAL A 301 0.13 30.14 -32.09
N ASP A 302 0.91 29.36 -32.85
CA ASP A 302 1.71 29.87 -33.97
C ASP A 302 0.85 29.77 -35.25
N ILE A 303 0.45 30.89 -35.80
CA ILE A 303 -0.28 30.98 -37.01
C ILE A 303 0.58 31.75 -38.02
N GLU A 304 1.07 31.05 -39.04
CA GLU A 304 1.87 31.62 -40.18
C GLU A 304 3.06 32.50 -39.73
N GLY A 305 3.74 32.11 -38.63
CA GLY A 305 4.92 32.82 -38.13
C GLY A 305 4.57 34.01 -37.21
N SER A 306 3.32 34.19 -36.82
CA SER A 306 2.94 35.10 -35.73
C SER A 306 2.42 34.31 -34.54
N GLU A 307 3.01 34.58 -33.35
CA GLU A 307 2.54 34.00 -32.09
C GLU A 307 1.31 34.78 -31.59
N GLU A 308 0.16 34.12 -31.53
CA GLU A 308 -1.03 34.65 -30.86
C GLU A 308 -1.18 34.01 -29.48
N TRP A 309 -1.41 34.87 -28.47
CA TRP A 309 -1.66 34.46 -27.09
C TRP A 309 -3.15 34.57 -26.75
N PHE A 310 -3.72 33.45 -26.30
CA PHE A 310 -5.06 33.39 -25.76
C PHE A 310 -4.99 32.97 -24.30
N GLY A 311 -5.34 33.86 -23.39
CA GLY A 311 -5.31 33.53 -21.94
C GLY A 311 -5.21 34.76 -21.05
N THR A 312 -5.05 34.48 -19.75
CA THR A 312 -4.94 35.48 -18.72
C THR A 312 -3.48 35.66 -18.30
N GLU A 313 -3.06 36.89 -18.05
CA GLU A 313 -1.77 37.25 -17.45
C GLU A 313 -0.52 36.56 -18.02
N LYS A 314 -0.24 36.82 -19.30
CA LYS A 314 0.95 36.29 -19.98
C LYS A 314 2.24 36.49 -19.15
N GLU A 315 2.44 37.66 -18.56
CA GLU A 315 3.64 37.97 -17.74
C GLU A 315 3.78 37.08 -16.51
N THR A 316 2.67 36.63 -15.89
CA THR A 316 2.71 35.75 -14.72
C THR A 316 3.08 34.33 -15.10
N ILE A 317 2.64 33.87 -16.28
CA ILE A 317 3.01 32.54 -16.80
C ILE A 317 4.48 32.51 -17.22
N ASP A 318 4.94 33.53 -17.94
CA ASP A 318 6.34 33.62 -18.37
C ASP A 318 7.31 33.63 -17.16
N LYS A 319 6.98 34.37 -16.09
CA LYS A 319 7.76 34.35 -14.81
C LYS A 319 7.75 33.00 -14.11
N ARG A 320 6.65 32.28 -14.14
CA ARG A 320 6.58 30.93 -13.53
C ARG A 320 7.38 29.91 -14.33
N GLU A 321 7.39 30.01 -15.65
CA GLU A 321 8.18 29.15 -16.54
C GLU A 321 9.67 29.42 -16.35
N GLU A 322 10.12 30.67 -16.22
CA GLU A 322 11.49 31.04 -15.85
C GLU A 322 11.90 30.44 -14.50
N GLN A 323 11.09 30.60 -13.45
CA GLN A 323 11.37 30.02 -12.13
C GLN A 323 11.40 28.48 -12.14
N ARG A 324 10.61 27.84 -12.99
CA ARG A 324 10.63 26.38 -13.17
C ARG A 324 11.91 25.93 -13.87
N LEU A 325 12.35 26.65 -14.89
CA LEU A 325 13.61 26.39 -15.58
C LEU A 325 14.82 26.62 -14.69
N GLU A 326 14.84 27.70 -13.89
CA GLU A 326 15.88 27.96 -12.89
C GLU A 326 16.00 26.84 -11.83
N ARG A 327 14.85 26.29 -11.38
CA ARG A 327 14.82 25.14 -10.44
C ARG A 327 15.25 23.83 -11.09
N ALA A 328 14.94 23.63 -12.37
CA ALA A 328 15.28 22.42 -13.12
C ALA A 328 16.75 22.42 -13.58
N PHE A 329 17.34 23.60 -13.79
CA PHE A 329 18.73 23.80 -14.24
C PHE A 329 19.39 24.89 -13.42
N PRO A 330 19.70 24.67 -12.12
CA PRO A 330 20.43 25.63 -11.34
C PRO A 330 21.82 25.83 -12.00
N GLU A 331 22.12 27.06 -12.35
CA GLU A 331 23.49 27.42 -12.83
C GLU A 331 24.49 26.95 -11.78
N GLY A 332 25.40 26.05 -12.18
CA GLY A 332 26.35 25.33 -11.37
C GLY A 332 27.54 26.17 -10.87
#